data_94614450d8b67bac80c33c4990ab04ef
#
_entry.id   94614450d8b67bac80c33c4990ab04ef
#
_cell.length_a   1.000
_cell.length_b   1.000
_cell.length_c   1.000
_cell.angle_alpha   90.00
_cell.angle_beta   90.00
_cell.angle_gamma   90.00
#
_symmetry.space_group_name_H-M   'P 1'
#
loop_
_entity.id
_entity.type
_entity.pdbx_description
1 polymer ?
#
loop_
_entity_poly.entity_id
_entity_poly.type
_entity_poly.pdbx_seq_one_letter_code
_entity_poly.pdbx_strand_id
1 'polypeptide(L)'
;MPLLEVETESGRIGFSNVSCDDVDDLVHSDFSESGLNSKNIGLVDEVPYLKNQERLCFARNGITDPVSIKDYIEHGGFKGLRRAMELDSRSIVDVVTESGLRGRGGAAFPTGIKWNTVLNCEAKQKYIVC
;
A
#
# COMPACT_ATOMS: atom_id res chain seq x y z
N MET A 1 13.61 -2.87 -13.32
CA MET A 1 14.46 -3.95 -12.81
C MET A 1 13.55 -4.88 -12.03
N PRO A 2 13.30 -6.13 -12.45
CA PRO A 2 12.40 -7.01 -11.74
C PRO A 2 12.99 -7.36 -10.36
N LEU A 3 12.18 -7.22 -9.32
CA LEU A 3 12.48 -7.65 -7.96
C LEU A 3 11.47 -8.73 -7.60
N LEU A 4 11.95 -9.90 -7.19
CA LEU A 4 11.15 -10.97 -6.63
C LEU A 4 11.43 -11.04 -5.13
N GLU A 5 10.38 -11.08 -4.32
CA GLU A 5 10.49 -11.28 -2.88
C GLU A 5 9.83 -12.60 -2.50
N VAL A 6 10.50 -13.38 -1.68
CA VAL A 6 10.01 -14.66 -1.19
C VAL A 6 10.03 -14.65 0.33
N GLU A 7 8.91 -15.02 0.94
CA GLU A 7 8.82 -15.15 2.39
C GLU A 7 9.45 -16.46 2.85
N THR A 8 10.33 -16.36 3.84
CA THR A 8 11.01 -17.49 4.47
C THR A 8 10.90 -17.40 6.00
N GLU A 9 11.31 -18.43 6.71
CA GLU A 9 11.35 -18.39 8.18
C GLU A 9 12.24 -17.26 8.72
N SER A 10 13.26 -16.85 7.97
CA SER A 10 14.18 -15.77 8.33
C SER A 10 13.66 -14.37 7.98
N GLY A 11 12.55 -14.27 7.25
CA GLY A 11 12.02 -13.04 6.70
C GLY A 11 11.96 -13.06 5.17
N ARG A 12 11.69 -11.91 4.55
CA ARG A 12 11.59 -11.81 3.09
C ARG A 12 12.96 -11.69 2.44
N ILE A 13 13.28 -12.64 1.56
CA ILE A 13 14.51 -12.63 0.75
C ILE A 13 14.21 -12.06 -0.61
N GLY A 14 15.06 -11.16 -1.07
CA GLY A 14 14.94 -10.52 -2.38
C GLY A 14 15.89 -11.12 -3.42
N PHE A 15 15.39 -11.23 -4.66
CA PHE A 15 16.17 -11.56 -5.84
C PHE A 15 16.05 -10.43 -6.85
N SER A 16 17.15 -9.86 -7.28
CA SER A 16 17.18 -8.75 -8.23
C SER A 16 17.51 -9.22 -9.64
N ASN A 17 17.06 -8.47 -10.66
CA ASN A 17 17.31 -8.79 -12.09
C ASN A 17 16.84 -10.19 -12.52
N VAL A 18 15.76 -10.68 -11.93
CA VAL A 18 15.19 -11.99 -12.30
C VAL A 18 14.64 -11.92 -13.72
N SER A 19 15.03 -12.88 -14.56
CA SER A 19 14.53 -13.08 -15.93
C SER A 19 13.61 -14.31 -15.98
N CYS A 20 12.94 -14.50 -17.11
CA CYS A 20 12.12 -15.71 -17.30
C CYS A 20 12.96 -17.00 -17.24
N ASP A 21 14.21 -16.94 -17.69
CA ASP A 21 15.11 -18.11 -17.71
C ASP A 21 15.55 -18.54 -16.30
N ASP A 22 15.45 -17.65 -15.32
CA ASP A 22 15.82 -17.93 -13.92
C ASP A 22 14.68 -18.63 -13.14
N VAL A 23 13.46 -18.64 -13.68
CA VAL A 23 12.28 -19.11 -12.95
C VAL A 23 12.39 -20.60 -12.63
N ASP A 24 12.87 -21.39 -13.59
CA ASP A 24 13.02 -22.85 -13.41
C ASP A 24 14.05 -23.15 -12.29
N ASP A 25 15.17 -22.43 -12.25
CA ASP A 25 16.18 -22.58 -11.22
C ASP A 25 15.66 -22.16 -9.84
N LEU A 26 14.87 -21.09 -9.77
CA LEU A 26 14.22 -20.66 -8.53
C LEU A 26 13.23 -21.69 -8.02
N VAL A 27 12.40 -22.23 -8.87
CA VAL A 27 11.42 -23.27 -8.51
C VAL A 27 12.12 -24.56 -8.09
N HIS A 28 13.15 -25.01 -8.82
CA HIS A 28 13.90 -26.23 -8.47
C HIS A 28 14.67 -26.09 -7.13
N SER A 29 15.10 -24.90 -6.79
CA SER A 29 15.76 -24.63 -5.50
C SER A 29 14.78 -24.39 -4.35
N ASP A 30 13.47 -24.51 -4.58
CA ASP A 30 12.41 -24.19 -3.63
C ASP A 30 12.56 -22.76 -3.06
N PHE A 31 12.96 -21.83 -3.93
CA PHE A 31 13.23 -20.43 -3.57
C PHE A 31 14.21 -20.28 -2.39
N SER A 32 15.08 -21.26 -2.20
CA SER A 32 16.05 -21.26 -1.09
C SER A 32 17.06 -20.12 -1.24
N GLU A 33 17.69 -19.74 -0.12
CA GLU A 33 18.75 -18.72 -0.10
C GLU A 33 19.93 -19.08 -1.02
N SER A 34 20.13 -20.36 -1.29
CA SER A 34 21.18 -20.87 -2.19
C SER A 34 20.80 -20.81 -3.67
N GLY A 35 19.51 -20.66 -3.99
CA GLY A 35 19.03 -20.49 -5.36
C GLY A 35 19.46 -19.14 -5.92
N LEU A 36 19.99 -19.12 -7.17
CA LEU A 36 20.44 -17.90 -7.85
C LEU A 36 21.33 -16.98 -6.99
N ASN A 37 22.36 -17.53 -6.36
CA ASN A 37 23.27 -16.80 -5.46
C ASN A 37 23.74 -15.44 -5.99
N SER A 38 23.94 -15.29 -7.29
CA SER A 38 24.37 -14.04 -7.92
C SER A 38 23.27 -12.95 -7.97
N LYS A 39 22.00 -13.33 -7.80
CA LYS A 39 20.83 -12.43 -7.85
C LYS A 39 20.18 -12.23 -6.48
N ASN A 40 20.56 -13.05 -5.51
CA ASN A 40 20.11 -12.93 -4.12
C ASN A 40 20.71 -11.65 -3.51
N ILE A 41 19.85 -10.77 -3.01
CA ILE A 41 20.22 -9.51 -2.35
C ILE A 41 20.05 -9.58 -0.82
N GLY A 42 19.76 -10.76 -0.29
CA GLY A 42 19.52 -10.99 1.13
C GLY A 42 18.13 -10.55 1.61
N LEU A 43 18.03 -10.33 2.89
CA LEU A 43 16.79 -9.86 3.51
C LEU A 43 16.41 -8.49 2.96
N VAL A 44 15.21 -8.38 2.42
CA VAL A 44 14.69 -7.15 1.80
C VAL A 44 14.71 -5.98 2.78
N ASP A 45 14.36 -6.25 4.04
CA ASP A 45 14.30 -5.22 5.08
C ASP A 45 15.71 -4.75 5.52
N GLU A 46 16.77 -5.47 5.17
CA GLU A 46 18.16 -5.10 5.45
C GLU A 46 18.83 -4.39 4.25
N VAL A 47 18.22 -4.41 3.07
CA VAL A 47 18.75 -3.69 1.90
C VAL A 47 18.78 -2.19 2.21
N PRO A 48 19.94 -1.51 2.18
CA PRO A 48 20.08 -0.11 2.65
C PRO A 48 19.11 0.86 1.98
N TYR A 49 18.85 0.69 0.69
CA TYR A 49 17.92 1.51 -0.06
C TYR A 49 16.47 1.37 0.43
N LEU A 50 16.05 0.17 0.83
CA LEU A 50 14.69 -0.14 1.31
C LEU A 50 14.57 0.15 2.81
N LYS A 51 15.57 -0.24 3.60
CA LYS A 51 15.64 -0.06 5.05
C LYS A 51 15.53 1.41 5.48
N ASN A 52 16.14 2.30 4.72
CA ASN A 52 16.19 3.72 5.04
C ASN A 52 14.99 4.52 4.50
N GLN A 53 13.99 3.87 3.89
CA GLN A 53 12.78 4.52 3.41
C GLN A 53 11.76 4.72 4.54
N GLU A 54 11.27 5.93 4.69
CA GLU A 54 10.08 6.22 5.47
C GLU A 54 8.85 6.02 4.57
N ARG A 55 8.09 4.94 4.83
CA ARG A 55 6.94 4.54 4.03
C ARG A 55 5.64 4.94 4.73
N LEU A 56 4.90 5.88 4.16
CA LEU A 56 3.57 6.27 4.65
C LEU A 56 2.47 5.51 3.90
N CYS A 57 2.35 5.70 2.58
CA CYS A 57 1.31 5.05 1.78
C CYS A 57 1.54 3.54 1.64
N PHE A 58 2.80 3.12 1.58
CA PHE A 58 3.20 1.72 1.39
C PHE A 58 3.67 1.04 2.68
N ALA A 59 3.34 1.60 3.84
CA ALA A 59 3.80 1.09 5.14
C ALA A 59 3.43 -0.38 5.39
N ARG A 60 2.37 -0.87 4.75
CA ARG A 60 1.86 -2.24 4.91
C ARG A 60 2.17 -3.17 3.74
N ASN A 61 2.82 -2.67 2.68
CA ASN A 61 3.18 -3.50 1.54
C ASN A 61 4.12 -4.64 1.96
N GLY A 62 3.76 -5.86 1.58
CA GLY A 62 4.48 -7.07 1.95
C GLY A 62 4.35 -7.48 3.43
N ILE A 63 3.49 -6.81 4.21
CA ILE A 63 3.21 -7.13 5.62
C ILE A 63 1.80 -7.71 5.74
N THR A 64 0.80 -7.05 5.13
CA THR A 64 -0.59 -7.48 5.21
C THR A 64 -0.98 -8.39 4.06
N ASP A 65 -1.80 -9.39 4.35
CA ASP A 65 -2.46 -10.19 3.31
C ASP A 65 -3.56 -9.36 2.64
N PRO A 66 -3.43 -9.01 1.34
CA PRO A 66 -4.35 -8.13 0.65
C PRO A 66 -5.76 -8.69 0.46
N VAL A 67 -5.95 -10.00 0.62
CA VAL A 67 -7.26 -10.66 0.50
C VAL A 67 -7.87 -11.03 1.85
N SER A 68 -7.20 -10.74 2.97
CA SER A 68 -7.68 -11.01 4.32
C SER A 68 -8.27 -9.75 4.98
N ILE A 69 -9.59 -9.74 5.15
CA ILE A 69 -10.29 -8.67 5.89
C ILE A 69 -9.86 -8.63 7.36
N LYS A 70 -9.58 -9.79 7.94
CA LYS A 70 -9.13 -9.90 9.33
C LYS A 70 -7.79 -9.20 9.49
N ASP A 71 -6.83 -9.51 8.65
CA ASP A 71 -5.50 -8.93 8.66
C ASP A 71 -5.55 -7.40 8.39
N TYR A 72 -6.39 -6.97 7.44
CA TYR A 72 -6.65 -5.55 7.21
C TYR A 72 -7.13 -4.83 8.48
N ILE A 73 -8.04 -5.43 9.25
CA ILE A 73 -8.57 -4.86 10.51
C ILE A 73 -7.49 -4.81 11.58
N GLU A 74 -6.70 -5.87 11.75
CA GLU A 74 -5.60 -5.96 12.72
C GLU A 74 -4.55 -4.87 12.47
N HIS A 75 -4.30 -4.52 11.21
CA HIS A 75 -3.43 -3.42 10.80
C HIS A 75 -4.13 -2.05 10.71
N GLY A 76 -5.23 -1.88 11.38
CA GLY A 76 -5.93 -0.59 11.53
C GLY A 76 -6.93 -0.26 10.43
N GLY A 77 -7.35 -1.26 9.67
CA GLY A 77 -8.42 -1.12 8.68
C GLY A 77 -9.71 -0.60 9.30
N PHE A 78 -10.48 0.14 8.51
CA PHE A 78 -11.75 0.78 8.89
C PHE A 78 -11.70 1.80 10.04
N LYS A 79 -10.52 2.13 10.60
CA LYS A 79 -10.44 3.17 11.65
C LYS A 79 -10.99 4.52 11.14
N GLY A 80 -10.63 4.93 9.92
CA GLY A 80 -11.12 6.15 9.31
C GLY A 80 -12.64 6.12 9.08
N LEU A 81 -13.18 4.98 8.60
CA LEU A 81 -14.61 4.81 8.41
C LEU A 81 -15.38 4.91 9.73
N ARG A 82 -14.94 4.21 10.78
CA ARG A 82 -15.57 4.28 12.11
C ARG A 82 -15.57 5.71 12.63
N ARG A 83 -14.44 6.42 12.49
CA ARG A 83 -14.36 7.83 12.87
C ARG A 83 -15.33 8.70 12.06
N ALA A 84 -15.44 8.49 10.75
CA ALA A 84 -16.36 9.24 9.91
C ALA A 84 -17.84 9.01 10.29
N MET A 85 -18.20 7.79 10.72
CA MET A 85 -19.56 7.48 11.16
C MET A 85 -19.98 8.20 12.48
N GLU A 86 -19.03 8.72 13.24
CA GLU A 86 -19.26 9.51 14.46
C GLU A 86 -19.39 11.02 14.16
N LEU A 87 -19.09 11.45 12.96
CA LEU A 87 -19.05 12.84 12.53
C LEU A 87 -20.22 13.18 11.61
N ASP A 88 -20.66 14.43 11.64
CA ASP A 88 -21.55 14.97 10.62
C ASP A 88 -20.78 15.23 9.29
N SER A 89 -21.53 15.36 8.20
CA SER A 89 -20.95 15.52 6.86
C SER A 89 -20.04 16.76 6.73
N ARG A 90 -20.35 17.85 7.42
CA ARG A 90 -19.54 19.07 7.41
C ARG A 90 -18.20 18.81 8.10
N SER A 91 -18.24 18.25 9.30
CA SER A 91 -17.04 17.91 10.08
C SER A 91 -16.11 16.97 9.33
N ILE A 92 -16.66 16.00 8.57
CA ILE A 92 -15.84 15.12 7.71
C ILE A 92 -15.08 15.93 6.65
N VAL A 93 -15.78 16.87 5.97
CA VAL A 93 -15.16 17.70 4.94
C VAL A 93 -14.10 18.63 5.53
N ASP A 94 -14.36 19.17 6.72
CA ASP A 94 -13.41 20.05 7.41
C ASP A 94 -12.13 19.31 7.79
N VAL A 95 -12.23 18.11 8.36
CA VAL A 95 -11.06 17.24 8.67
C VAL A 95 -10.24 16.94 7.41
N VAL A 96 -10.90 16.59 6.29
CA VAL A 96 -10.20 16.33 5.02
C VAL A 96 -9.53 17.60 4.48
N THR A 97 -10.16 18.76 4.67
CA THR A 97 -9.61 20.05 4.25
C THR A 97 -8.38 20.42 5.07
N GLU A 98 -8.46 20.31 6.39
CA GLU A 98 -7.35 20.59 7.32
C GLU A 98 -6.17 19.66 7.11
N SER A 99 -6.40 18.39 6.72
CA SER A 99 -5.34 17.43 6.42
C SER A 99 -4.45 17.84 5.25
N GLY A 100 -4.90 18.77 4.42
CA GLY A 100 -4.19 19.18 3.22
C GLY A 100 -4.09 18.09 2.15
N LEU A 101 -4.88 17.01 2.25
CA LEU A 101 -4.87 15.92 1.28
C LEU A 101 -5.14 16.43 -0.14
N ARG A 102 -4.33 15.96 -1.09
CA ARG A 102 -4.42 16.32 -2.51
C ARG A 102 -4.55 15.09 -3.39
N GLY A 103 -5.12 15.29 -4.56
CA GLY A 103 -5.21 14.25 -5.59
C GLY A 103 -3.84 13.70 -6.00
N ARG A 104 -3.81 12.45 -6.39
CA ARG A 104 -2.59 11.74 -6.85
C ARG A 104 -2.64 11.37 -8.34
N GLY A 105 -3.58 11.94 -9.10
CA GLY A 105 -3.70 11.74 -10.55
C GLY A 105 -2.87 12.70 -11.41
N GLY A 106 -1.99 13.52 -10.81
CA GLY A 106 -1.11 14.46 -11.50
C GLY A 106 -1.36 15.94 -11.17
N ALA A 107 -2.60 16.42 -11.18
CA ALA A 107 -2.96 17.82 -10.93
C ALA A 107 -2.83 18.24 -9.45
N ALA A 108 -2.69 17.31 -8.53
CA ALA A 108 -2.62 17.54 -7.08
C ALA A 108 -3.72 18.49 -6.54
N PHE A 109 -4.92 18.40 -7.11
CA PHE A 109 -6.03 19.26 -6.70
C PHE A 109 -6.46 18.97 -5.25
N PRO A 110 -6.74 19.98 -4.40
CA PRO A 110 -7.12 19.77 -3.01
C PRO A 110 -8.41 18.95 -2.87
N THR A 111 -8.32 17.83 -2.14
CA THR A 111 -9.44 16.89 -1.97
C THR A 111 -10.59 17.53 -1.19
N GLY A 112 -10.29 18.34 -0.17
CA GLY A 112 -11.29 19.05 0.62
C GLY A 112 -12.18 19.97 -0.21
N ILE A 113 -11.62 20.64 -1.23
CA ILE A 113 -12.42 21.49 -2.14
C ILE A 113 -13.41 20.64 -2.94
N LYS A 114 -12.98 19.48 -3.47
CA LYS A 114 -13.88 18.56 -4.19
C LYS A 114 -15.01 18.07 -3.29
N TRP A 115 -14.70 17.68 -2.09
CA TRP A 115 -15.70 17.16 -1.16
C TRP A 115 -16.66 18.24 -0.70
N ASN A 116 -16.17 19.46 -0.46
CA ASN A 116 -17.02 20.59 -0.15
C ASN A 116 -17.99 20.93 -1.30
N THR A 117 -17.54 20.84 -2.54
CA THR A 117 -18.40 21.05 -3.72
C THR A 117 -19.53 20.01 -3.76
N VAL A 118 -19.21 18.73 -3.52
CA VAL A 118 -20.22 17.66 -3.47
C VAL A 118 -21.18 17.83 -2.29
N LEU A 119 -20.67 18.24 -1.12
CA LEU A 119 -21.50 18.51 0.06
C LEU A 119 -22.53 19.59 -0.20
N ASN A 120 -22.12 20.70 -0.82
CA ASN A 120 -22.97 21.85 -1.11
C ASN A 120 -23.85 21.69 -2.36
N CYS A 121 -23.68 20.62 -3.12
CA CYS A 121 -24.51 20.35 -4.28
C CYS A 121 -25.94 19.99 -3.86
N GLU A 122 -26.91 20.76 -4.32
CA GLU A 122 -28.34 20.47 -4.13
C GLU A 122 -28.79 19.37 -5.10
N ALA A 123 -28.82 18.14 -4.66
CA ALA A 123 -29.29 17.00 -5.42
C ALA A 123 -30.11 16.07 -4.52
N LYS A 124 -31.23 15.55 -5.09
CA LYS A 124 -32.09 14.59 -4.38
C LYS A 124 -31.36 13.26 -4.12
N GLN A 125 -30.42 12.92 -4.99
CA GLN A 125 -29.62 11.70 -4.89
C GLN A 125 -28.20 11.97 -5.39
N LYS A 126 -27.22 11.42 -4.70
CA LYS A 126 -25.80 11.45 -5.06
C LYS A 126 -25.32 10.02 -5.28
N TYR A 127 -24.46 9.85 -6.27
CA TYR A 127 -23.90 8.55 -6.64
C TYR A 127 -22.40 8.53 -6.35
N ILE A 128 -21.89 7.37 -5.95
CA ILE A 128 -20.47 7.10 -5.87
C ILE A 128 -20.13 6.15 -7.02
N VAL A 129 -19.08 6.49 -7.76
CA VAL A 129 -18.54 5.65 -8.84
C VAL A 129 -17.09 5.32 -8.47
N CYS A 130 -16.80 4.01 -8.36
CA CYS A 130 -15.48 3.46 -8.05
C CYS A 130 -14.95 2.65 -9.22
#